data_d5cb76953fbba4f54e62bc2e3c4e35ab
#
_entry.id   d5cb76953fbba4f54e62bc2e3c4e35ab
#
_cell.length_a   1.000
_cell.length_b   1.000
_cell.length_c   1.000
_cell.angle_alpha   90.00
_cell.angle_beta   90.00
_cell.angle_gamma   90.00
#
_symmetry.space_group_name_H-M   'P 1'
#
loop_
_entity.id
_entity.type
_entity.pdbx_description
1 polymer ?
#
loop_
_entity_poly.entity_id
_entity_poly.type
_entity_poly.pdbx_seq_one_letter_code
_entity_poly.pdbx_strand_id
1 'polypeptide(L)'
;LQQNMVKIYDTIKEEALNVHIWITFQLAKSSSKQRCYTQENIGLAKNIIDVASTCIMIRKLFEDELEGGKNELKVFKTSGKSGKTKIPVPLDKNKHYQLLFVVKNREGGCNEYAIVVEHDMSKNIYNEVGICVVPVDF
;
A
#
# COMPACT_ATOMS: atom_id res chain seq x y z
N LEU A 1 11.31 -2.02 -21.21
CA LEU A 1 11.57 -1.31 -19.96
C LEU A 1 11.55 -2.25 -18.75
N GLN A 2 10.52 -3.07 -18.59
CA GLN A 2 10.43 -4.02 -17.47
C GLN A 2 11.57 -5.06 -17.49
N GLN A 3 11.89 -5.60 -18.64
CA GLN A 3 13.00 -6.56 -18.78
C GLN A 3 14.34 -5.96 -18.39
N ASN A 4 14.56 -4.69 -18.68
CA ASN A 4 15.79 -4.00 -18.29
C ASN A 4 15.87 -3.78 -16.80
N MET A 5 14.75 -3.46 -16.14
CA MET A 5 14.69 -3.31 -14.68
C MET A 5 14.97 -4.64 -13.96
N VAL A 6 14.42 -5.74 -14.46
CA VAL A 6 14.68 -7.08 -13.92
C VAL A 6 16.16 -7.44 -14.07
N LYS A 7 16.77 -7.17 -15.22
CA LYS A 7 18.19 -7.42 -15.45
C LYS A 7 19.10 -6.62 -14.51
N ILE A 8 18.78 -5.34 -14.30
CA ILE A 8 19.53 -4.49 -13.37
C ILE A 8 19.44 -5.04 -11.96
N TYR A 9 18.24 -5.41 -11.52
CA TYR A 9 18.03 -5.98 -10.19
C TYR A 9 18.80 -7.29 -10.01
N ASP A 10 18.70 -8.20 -10.96
CA ASP A 10 19.39 -9.51 -10.91
C ASP A 10 20.90 -9.32 -10.91
N THR A 11 21.43 -8.42 -11.73
CA THR A 11 22.87 -8.11 -11.77
C THR A 11 23.37 -7.61 -10.41
N ILE A 12 22.67 -6.70 -9.79
CA ILE A 12 23.05 -6.18 -8.47
C ILE A 12 22.97 -7.27 -7.41
N LYS A 13 21.97 -8.12 -7.47
CA LYS A 13 21.79 -9.24 -6.55
C LYS A 13 22.88 -10.31 -6.73
N GLU A 14 23.19 -10.68 -7.97
CA GLU A 14 24.21 -11.67 -8.30
C GLU A 14 25.61 -11.21 -7.89
N GLU A 15 25.92 -9.94 -8.09
CA GLU A 15 27.21 -9.37 -7.72
C GLU A 15 27.33 -9.05 -6.21
N ALA A 16 26.30 -9.36 -5.42
CA ALA A 16 26.27 -9.17 -3.97
C ALA A 16 26.71 -7.77 -3.53
N LEU A 17 26.26 -6.74 -4.26
CA LEU A 17 26.64 -5.35 -4.03
C LEU A 17 26.09 -4.76 -2.73
N ASN A 18 25.37 -5.53 -1.93
CA ASN A 18 24.83 -5.14 -0.62
C ASN A 18 24.21 -3.73 -0.60
N VAL A 19 23.40 -3.44 -1.62
CA VAL A 19 22.70 -2.17 -1.77
C VAL A 19 21.20 -2.38 -1.73
N HIS A 20 20.47 -1.39 -1.22
CA HIS A 20 19.01 -1.34 -1.29
C HIS A 20 18.58 -0.61 -2.57
N ILE A 21 17.69 -1.23 -3.32
CA ILE A 21 17.15 -0.68 -4.55
C ILE A 21 15.67 -0.39 -4.36
N TRP A 22 15.29 0.84 -4.68
CA TRP A 22 13.88 1.26 -4.74
C TRP A 22 13.49 1.49 -6.19
N ILE A 23 12.43 0.83 -6.62
CA ILE A 23 11.88 0.98 -7.96
C ILE A 23 10.43 1.45 -7.84
N THR A 24 10.08 2.52 -8.54
CA THR A 24 8.72 3.01 -8.63
C THR A 24 8.15 2.82 -10.03
N PHE A 25 6.88 2.48 -10.11
CA PHE A 25 6.16 2.36 -11.38
C PHE A 25 4.68 2.69 -11.18
N GLN A 26 4.01 3.05 -12.25
CA GLN A 26 2.58 3.36 -12.23
C GLN A 26 1.76 2.14 -12.61
N LEU A 27 0.64 1.97 -11.92
CA LEU A 27 -0.37 0.98 -12.30
C LEU A 27 -1.11 1.41 -13.55
N ALA A 28 -1.62 0.43 -14.30
CA ALA A 28 -2.45 0.70 -15.46
C ALA A 28 -3.71 1.50 -15.09
N LYS A 29 -4.21 2.32 -16.01
CA LYS A 29 -5.44 3.12 -15.80
C LYS A 29 -6.65 2.28 -15.41
N SER A 30 -6.73 1.03 -15.86
CA SER A 30 -7.76 0.08 -15.45
C SER A 30 -7.82 -0.16 -13.95
N SER A 31 -6.70 0.04 -13.24
CA SER A 31 -6.63 -0.09 -11.78
C SER A 31 -7.18 1.11 -11.01
N SER A 32 -7.51 2.21 -11.68
CA SER A 32 -7.97 3.45 -11.03
C SER A 32 -9.30 3.29 -10.26
N LYS A 33 -10.11 2.31 -10.63
CA LYS A 33 -11.39 2.00 -9.96
C LYS A 33 -11.29 0.89 -8.94
N GLN A 34 -10.15 0.26 -8.83
CA GLN A 34 -9.95 -0.87 -7.93
C GLN A 34 -9.76 -0.38 -6.49
N ARG A 35 -10.48 -1.00 -5.56
CA ARG A 35 -10.45 -0.59 -4.16
C ARG A 35 -9.41 -1.35 -3.35
N CYS A 36 -9.33 -2.65 -3.50
CA CYS A 36 -8.32 -3.48 -2.84
C CYS A 36 -7.24 -3.89 -3.84
N TYR A 37 -5.99 -3.64 -3.49
CA TYR A 37 -4.86 -4.01 -4.34
C TYR A 37 -4.22 -5.32 -3.86
N THR A 38 -4.04 -6.24 -4.81
CA THR A 38 -3.37 -7.51 -4.62
C THR A 38 -2.29 -7.69 -5.69
N GLN A 39 -1.46 -8.72 -5.57
CA GLN A 39 -0.45 -9.02 -6.59
C GLN A 39 -1.03 -9.23 -7.98
N GLU A 40 -2.27 -9.73 -8.06
CA GLU A 40 -2.96 -9.96 -9.35
C GLU A 40 -3.24 -8.68 -10.12
N ASN A 41 -3.32 -7.54 -9.44
CA ASN A 41 -3.62 -6.24 -10.05
C ASN A 41 -2.44 -5.60 -10.78
N ILE A 42 -1.28 -6.19 -10.68
CA ILE A 42 -0.04 -5.58 -11.17
C ILE A 42 0.20 -5.86 -12.65
N GLY A 43 -0.50 -6.82 -13.23
CA GLY A 43 -0.50 -7.08 -14.66
C GLY A 43 0.90 -7.20 -15.26
N LEU A 44 1.26 -6.29 -16.15
CA LEU A 44 2.55 -6.28 -16.86
C LEU A 44 3.77 -6.14 -15.95
N ALA A 45 3.62 -5.64 -14.73
CA ALA A 45 4.72 -5.50 -13.78
C ALA A 45 4.94 -6.76 -12.92
N LYS A 46 4.24 -7.85 -13.18
CA LYS A 46 4.35 -9.10 -12.42
C LYS A 46 5.79 -9.59 -12.31
N ASN A 47 6.56 -9.52 -13.38
CA ASN A 47 7.94 -9.95 -13.41
C ASN A 47 8.84 -9.15 -12.44
N ILE A 48 8.56 -7.86 -12.26
CA ILE A 48 9.29 -7.00 -11.32
C ILE A 48 8.98 -7.44 -9.90
N ILE A 49 7.73 -7.78 -9.61
CA ILE A 49 7.32 -8.21 -8.28
C ILE A 49 7.86 -9.58 -7.93
N ASP A 50 7.97 -10.47 -8.90
CA ASP A 50 8.54 -11.80 -8.68
C ASP A 50 9.97 -11.73 -8.14
N VAL A 51 10.74 -10.74 -8.56
CA VAL A 51 12.12 -10.53 -8.10
C VAL A 51 12.25 -9.59 -6.89
N ALA A 52 11.29 -8.72 -6.65
CA ALA A 52 11.30 -7.80 -5.52
C ALA A 52 11.13 -8.53 -4.18
N SER A 53 11.82 -8.06 -3.15
CA SER A 53 11.68 -8.58 -1.78
C SER A 53 10.41 -8.07 -1.11
N THR A 54 10.05 -6.83 -1.38
CA THR A 54 8.86 -6.16 -0.84
C THR A 54 8.18 -5.38 -1.95
N CYS A 55 6.87 -5.43 -1.98
CA CYS A 55 6.06 -4.61 -2.88
C CYS A 55 4.95 -3.93 -2.10
N ILE A 56 4.89 -2.61 -2.24
CA ILE A 56 3.86 -1.78 -1.62
C ILE A 56 3.11 -1.05 -2.73
N MET A 57 1.79 -1.20 -2.74
CA MET A 57 0.91 -0.49 -3.66
C MET A 57 0.20 0.64 -2.92
N ILE A 58 0.07 1.79 -3.57
CA ILE A 58 -0.46 3.00 -2.94
C ILE A 58 -1.60 3.55 -3.78
N ARG A 59 -2.69 3.94 -3.14
CA ARG A 59 -3.77 4.72 -3.76
C ARG A 59 -4.33 5.77 -2.81
N LYS A 60 -4.98 6.77 -3.36
CA LYS A 60 -5.79 7.71 -2.58
C LYS A 60 -7.09 7.05 -2.11
N LEU A 61 -7.67 7.54 -1.02
CA LEU A 61 -9.03 7.19 -0.64
C LEU A 61 -10.03 7.78 -1.65
N PHE A 62 -11.10 7.04 -1.89
CA PHE A 62 -12.26 7.55 -2.61
C PHE A 62 -13.14 8.37 -1.66
N GLU A 63 -13.91 9.31 -2.20
CA GLU A 63 -14.78 10.17 -1.39
C GLU A 63 -15.82 9.38 -0.59
N ASP A 64 -16.32 8.28 -1.16
CA ASP A 64 -17.31 7.42 -0.51
C ASP A 64 -16.72 6.49 0.57
N GLU A 65 -15.41 6.46 0.72
CA GLU A 65 -14.71 5.72 1.77
C GLU A 65 -14.47 6.55 3.04
N LEU A 66 -14.70 7.85 2.96
CA LEU A 66 -14.62 8.76 4.11
C LEU A 66 -15.84 8.61 5.02
N GLU A 67 -15.78 9.21 6.20
CA GLU A 67 -16.84 9.17 7.20
C GLU A 67 -18.20 9.57 6.62
N GLY A 68 -19.20 8.71 6.84
CA GLY A 68 -20.56 8.88 6.32
C GLY A 68 -20.74 8.54 4.84
N GLY A 69 -19.71 8.08 4.17
CA GLY A 69 -19.79 7.59 2.79
C GLY A 69 -20.40 6.19 2.70
N LYS A 70 -20.88 5.83 1.51
CA LYS A 70 -21.52 4.53 1.26
C LYS A 70 -20.60 3.34 1.57
N ASN A 71 -19.32 3.48 1.30
CA ASN A 71 -18.29 2.45 1.49
C ASN A 71 -17.26 2.88 2.54
N GLU A 72 -17.72 3.56 3.59
CA GLU A 72 -16.87 4.07 4.65
C GLU A 72 -15.94 3.00 5.21
N LEU A 73 -14.64 3.32 5.22
CA LEU A 73 -13.61 2.47 5.81
C LEU A 73 -13.51 2.70 7.31
N LYS A 74 -13.55 1.63 8.07
CA LYS A 74 -13.38 1.68 9.53
C LYS A 74 -11.90 1.60 9.86
N VAL A 75 -11.32 2.75 10.12
CA VAL A 75 -9.90 2.88 10.49
C VAL A 75 -9.77 2.76 12.00
N PHE A 76 -8.75 2.04 12.44
CA PHE A 76 -8.47 1.85 13.87
C PHE A 76 -6.96 1.76 14.14
N LYS A 77 -6.60 2.06 15.37
CA LYS A 77 -5.28 1.78 15.93
C LYS A 77 -5.39 0.60 16.89
N THR A 78 -4.33 -0.17 17.00
CA THR A 78 -4.23 -1.21 18.01
C THR A 78 -3.53 -0.67 19.24
N SER A 79 -4.01 -1.02 20.42
CA SER A 79 -3.47 -0.61 21.70
C SER A 79 -3.32 -1.79 22.65
N GLY A 80 -2.50 -1.62 23.68
CA GLY A 80 -2.23 -2.63 24.70
C GLY A 80 -1.06 -3.54 24.36
N LYS A 81 -0.50 -4.21 25.38
CA LYS A 81 0.65 -5.12 25.24
C LYS A 81 0.41 -6.29 24.30
N SER A 82 -0.84 -6.65 24.04
CA SER A 82 -1.24 -7.74 23.16
C SER A 82 -1.76 -7.28 21.79
N GLY A 83 -1.85 -5.97 21.55
CA GLY A 83 -2.42 -5.42 20.31
C GLY A 83 -3.90 -5.76 20.09
N LYS A 84 -4.62 -6.23 21.10
CA LYS A 84 -5.99 -6.72 20.98
C LYS A 84 -7.06 -5.63 21.03
N THR A 85 -6.73 -4.47 21.62
CA THR A 85 -7.71 -3.37 21.73
C THR A 85 -7.67 -2.54 20.47
N LYS A 86 -8.81 -2.43 19.81
CA LYS A 86 -8.99 -1.59 18.61
C LYS A 86 -9.59 -0.25 19.02
N ILE A 87 -8.89 0.84 18.71
CA ILE A 87 -9.35 2.21 18.97
C ILE A 87 -9.76 2.82 17.63
N PRO A 88 -11.04 3.16 17.42
CA PRO A 88 -11.48 3.80 16.19
C PRO A 88 -10.78 5.15 15.97
N VAL A 89 -10.42 5.43 14.72
CA VAL A 89 -9.86 6.70 14.31
C VAL A 89 -10.76 7.31 13.24
N PRO A 90 -11.47 8.41 13.53
CA PRO A 90 -12.29 9.08 12.53
C PRO A 90 -11.39 9.77 11.50
N LEU A 91 -11.78 9.70 10.22
CA LEU A 91 -11.12 10.40 9.14
C LEU A 91 -11.77 11.77 8.91
N ASP A 92 -10.95 12.80 8.79
CA ASP A 92 -11.40 14.15 8.50
C ASP A 92 -11.60 14.35 7.00
N LYS A 93 -12.79 14.79 6.59
CA LYS A 93 -13.11 15.04 5.17
C LYS A 93 -12.27 16.14 4.52
N ASN A 94 -11.64 17.00 5.33
CA ASN A 94 -10.80 18.09 4.85
C ASN A 94 -9.33 17.71 4.70
N LYS A 95 -8.96 16.48 5.03
CA LYS A 95 -7.60 15.97 4.94
C LYS A 95 -7.45 15.00 3.78
N HIS A 96 -6.21 14.82 3.35
CA HIS A 96 -5.86 13.88 2.29
C HIS A 96 -5.28 12.61 2.89
N TYR A 97 -5.82 11.46 2.48
CA TYR A 97 -5.36 10.16 2.95
C TYR A 97 -4.97 9.26 1.80
N GLN A 98 -4.04 8.38 2.07
CA GLN A 98 -3.62 7.32 1.15
C GLN A 98 -3.67 5.97 1.87
N LEU A 99 -3.91 4.92 1.10
CA LEU A 99 -3.83 3.54 1.54
C LEU A 99 -2.58 2.89 0.98
N LEU A 100 -1.85 2.20 1.86
CA LEU A 100 -0.69 1.40 1.48
C LEU A 100 -1.05 -0.08 1.65
N PHE A 101 -0.91 -0.83 0.58
CA PHE A 101 -1.13 -2.28 0.56
C PHE A 101 0.22 -2.97 0.45
N VAL A 102 0.61 -3.71 1.49
CA VAL A 102 1.81 -4.55 1.44
C VAL A 102 1.42 -5.86 0.76
N VAL A 103 1.62 -5.93 -0.55
CA VAL A 103 1.18 -7.08 -1.36
C VAL A 103 2.22 -8.18 -1.44
N LYS A 104 3.47 -7.89 -1.11
CA LYS A 104 4.55 -8.85 -1.00
C LYS A 104 5.55 -8.42 0.06
N ASN A 105 5.96 -9.35 0.91
CA ASN A 105 7.02 -9.13 1.89
C ASN A 105 7.70 -10.48 2.22
N ARG A 106 8.90 -10.70 1.70
CA ARG A 106 9.63 -11.97 1.88
C ARG A 106 10.12 -12.18 3.32
N GLU A 107 10.43 -11.11 4.02
CA GLU A 107 11.00 -11.17 5.38
C GLU A 107 9.96 -11.08 6.48
N GLY A 108 8.71 -10.93 6.13
CA GLY A 108 7.60 -10.82 7.06
C GLY A 108 6.29 -11.29 6.46
N GLY A 109 5.20 -11.11 7.20
CA GLY A 109 3.86 -11.40 6.72
C GLY A 109 3.28 -10.26 5.87
N CYS A 110 2.39 -10.63 4.95
CA CYS A 110 1.45 -9.67 4.38
C CYS A 110 0.18 -9.70 5.23
N ASN A 111 -0.31 -8.54 5.61
CA ASN A 111 -1.54 -8.42 6.36
C ASN A 111 -2.74 -8.21 5.41
N GLU A 112 -3.90 -8.67 5.85
CA GLU A 112 -5.19 -8.30 5.25
C GLU A 112 -5.52 -6.81 5.45
N TYR A 113 -4.79 -6.11 6.30
CA TYR A 113 -4.99 -4.70 6.60
C TYR A 113 -4.22 -3.80 5.66
N ALA A 114 -4.88 -2.74 5.19
CA ALA A 114 -4.21 -1.62 4.56
C ALA A 114 -3.77 -0.61 5.61
N ILE A 115 -2.61 0.00 5.41
CA ILE A 115 -2.10 1.07 6.27
C ILE A 115 -2.67 2.39 5.76
N VAL A 116 -3.25 3.18 6.66
CA VAL A 116 -3.81 4.50 6.34
C VAL A 116 -2.81 5.56 6.75
N VAL A 117 -2.43 6.41 5.81
CA VAL A 117 -1.55 7.56 6.06
C VAL A 117 -2.24 8.85 5.66
N GLU A 118 -2.03 9.89 6.45
CA GLU A 118 -2.41 11.26 6.13
C GLU A 118 -1.26 11.94 5.39
N HIS A 119 -1.55 12.54 4.26
CA HIS A 119 -0.60 13.35 3.53
C HIS A 119 -0.85 14.83 3.79
N ASP A 120 -0.03 15.46 4.61
CA ASP A 120 0.00 16.92 4.75
C ASP A 120 0.71 17.51 3.53
N MET A 121 -0.07 17.95 2.57
CA MET A 121 0.44 18.46 1.30
C MET A 121 1.22 19.77 1.46
N SER A 122 0.92 20.55 2.49
CA SER A 122 1.61 21.84 2.74
C SER A 122 3.07 21.64 3.14
N LYS A 123 3.35 20.57 3.84
CA LYS A 123 4.69 20.23 4.34
C LYS A 123 5.30 19.01 3.65
N ASN A 124 4.52 18.34 2.79
CA ASN A 124 4.87 17.05 2.18
C ASN A 124 5.29 16.00 3.22
N ILE A 125 4.52 15.91 4.29
CA ILE A 125 4.74 14.96 5.38
C ILE A 125 3.64 13.90 5.34
N TYR A 126 4.03 12.65 5.57
CA TYR A 126 3.13 11.51 5.72
C TYR A 126 3.11 11.06 7.18
N ASN A 127 1.91 11.00 7.76
CA ASN A 127 1.71 10.52 9.11
C ASN A 127 0.85 9.27 9.10
N GLU A 128 1.29 8.23 9.80
CA GLU A 128 0.48 7.02 9.98
C GLU A 128 -0.73 7.34 10.85
N VAL A 129 -1.91 7.01 10.34
CA VAL A 129 -3.20 7.26 11.03
C VAL A 129 -3.71 5.99 11.70
N GLY A 130 -3.59 4.86 11.03
CA GLY A 130 -4.08 3.59 11.51
C GLY A 130 -4.11 2.54 10.40
N ILE A 131 -4.89 1.50 10.62
CA ILE A 131 -5.08 0.40 9.68
C ILE A 131 -6.58 0.18 9.43
N CYS A 132 -6.92 -0.41 8.29
CA CYS A 132 -8.29 -0.78 7.97
C CYS A 132 -8.32 -2.02 7.09
N VAL A 133 -9.49 -2.68 7.05
CA VAL A 133 -9.77 -3.73 6.08
C VAL A 133 -10.48 -3.11 4.88
N VAL A 134 -9.94 -3.32 3.69
CA VAL A 134 -10.58 -2.90 2.44
C VAL A 134 -11.24 -4.15 1.83
N PRO A 135 -12.57 -4.17 1.69
CA PRO A 135 -13.25 -5.31 1.10
C PRO A 135 -12.78 -5.56 -0.33
N VAL A 136 -12.61 -6.84 -0.68
CA VAL A 136 -12.19 -7.24 -2.05
C VAL A 136 -13.35 -7.09 -3.03
N ASP A 137 -14.56 -7.37 -2.56
CA ASP A 137 -15.79 -7.31 -3.36
C ASP A 137 -16.68 -6.14 -2.88
N PHE A 138 -16.99 -5.29 -3.80
CA PHE A 138 -17.95 -4.21 -3.60
C PHE A 138 -19.13 -4.37 -4.53
#